data_bdf8afc4d670b7da3277e412c941090d
#
_entry.id   bdf8afc4d670b7da3277e412c941090d
#
_cell.length_a   1.000
_cell.length_b   1.000
_cell.length_c   1.000
_cell.angle_alpha   90.00
_cell.angle_beta   90.00
_cell.angle_gamma   90.00
#
_symmetry.space_group_name_H-M   'P 1'
#
loop_
_entity.id
_entity.type
_entity.pdbx_description
1 polymer ?
#
loop_
_entity_poly.entity_id
_entity_poly.type
_entity_poly.pdbx_seq_one_letter_code
_entity_poly.pdbx_strand_id
1 'polypeptide(L)'
;MSRQLSMEAQKKDLDYVRTVVEGSSKDGTDVHSVNQRAAGLSTRDAAKTFIYAFLYGAGDAKIGSIVGGSSKAGKALKESFLSQTPALRRLITTVAAIAAAGSVPGLDGRRILVRSEHAALNSLLQGAGAIVMKQALVLFDAKIRKNKWPVRFVANVHDEFQWETTESYATITGEAAVQSIVEA
;
A
#
# COMPACT_ATOMS: atom_id res chain seq x y z
N MET A 1 25.00 -20.35 -9.42
CA MET A 1 24.86 -19.24 -8.43
C MET A 1 23.74 -18.24 -8.76
N SER A 2 23.62 -17.69 -9.98
CA SER A 2 22.57 -16.70 -10.32
C SER A 2 21.12 -17.23 -10.25
N ARG A 3 20.86 -18.47 -10.65
CA ARG A 3 19.51 -19.07 -10.68
C ARG A 3 18.98 -19.36 -9.26
N GLN A 4 19.83 -19.76 -8.36
CA GLN A 4 19.50 -20.06 -6.96
C GLN A 4 19.19 -18.77 -6.17
N LEU A 5 19.98 -17.70 -6.39
CA LEU A 5 19.71 -16.36 -5.83
C LEU A 5 18.38 -15.77 -6.34
N SER A 6 18.02 -16.03 -7.60
CA SER A 6 16.72 -15.63 -8.17
C SER A 6 15.55 -16.37 -7.51
N MET A 7 15.67 -17.67 -7.23
CA MET A 7 14.64 -18.47 -6.57
C MET A 7 14.42 -18.05 -5.11
N GLU A 8 15.49 -17.77 -4.37
CA GLU A 8 15.39 -17.27 -2.98
C GLU A 8 14.74 -15.89 -2.92
N ALA A 9 15.06 -15.00 -3.86
CA ALA A 9 14.41 -13.70 -3.95
C ALA A 9 12.91 -13.83 -4.24
N GLN A 10 12.50 -14.67 -5.17
CA GLN A 10 11.09 -14.96 -5.48
C GLN A 10 10.35 -15.56 -4.27
N LYS A 11 10.99 -16.46 -3.53
CA LYS A 11 10.39 -17.02 -2.31
C LYS A 11 10.13 -15.94 -1.27
N LYS A 12 11.10 -15.06 -0.99
CA LYS A 12 10.92 -13.94 -0.06
C LYS A 12 9.79 -13.01 -0.48
N ASP A 13 9.64 -12.73 -1.77
CA ASP A 13 8.57 -11.90 -2.30
C ASP A 13 7.20 -12.55 -2.06
N LEU A 14 7.05 -13.86 -2.33
CA LEU A 14 5.81 -14.60 -2.09
C LEU A 14 5.48 -14.71 -0.59
N ASP A 15 6.47 -14.94 0.26
CA ASP A 15 6.27 -14.98 1.70
C ASP A 15 5.82 -13.61 2.25
N TYR A 16 6.35 -12.51 1.68
CA TYR A 16 5.90 -11.16 2.05
C TYR A 16 4.45 -10.89 1.60
N VAL A 17 4.06 -11.32 0.40
CA VAL A 17 2.66 -11.23 -0.08
C VAL A 17 1.71 -11.97 0.85
N ARG A 18 2.05 -13.21 1.24
CA ARG A 18 1.24 -13.98 2.21
C ARG A 18 1.09 -13.24 3.55
N THR A 19 2.15 -12.64 4.03
CA THR A 19 2.15 -11.81 5.24
C THR A 19 1.12 -10.66 5.17
N VAL A 20 0.99 -10.03 4.00
CA VAL A 20 0.03 -8.94 3.79
C VAL A 20 -1.41 -9.45 3.73
N VAL A 21 -1.64 -10.60 3.07
CA VAL A 21 -2.98 -11.14 2.78
C VAL A 21 -3.51 -11.99 3.94
N GLU A 22 -2.66 -12.82 4.55
CA GLU A 22 -3.05 -13.86 5.51
C GLU A 22 -2.54 -13.59 6.93
N GLY A 23 -1.68 -12.57 7.10
CA GLY A 23 -1.02 -12.30 8.37
C GLY A 23 -1.96 -11.83 9.48
N SER A 24 -1.70 -12.30 10.70
CA SER A 24 -2.46 -12.00 11.90
C SER A 24 -1.61 -11.25 12.92
N SER A 25 -2.15 -10.16 13.47
CA SER A 25 -1.47 -9.42 14.53
C SER A 25 -1.42 -10.19 15.85
N LYS A 26 -2.36 -11.14 16.06
CA LYS A 26 -2.41 -11.99 17.26
C LYS A 26 -1.23 -12.97 17.30
N ASP A 27 -0.83 -13.46 16.13
CA ASP A 27 0.23 -14.46 15.99
C ASP A 27 1.58 -13.82 15.60
N GLY A 28 1.62 -12.49 15.46
CA GLY A 28 2.83 -11.76 15.05
C GLY A 28 3.26 -12.07 13.60
N THR A 29 2.34 -12.54 12.76
CA THR A 29 2.58 -12.85 11.34
C THR A 29 2.14 -11.75 10.41
N ASP A 30 1.48 -10.70 10.92
CA ASP A 30 1.05 -9.55 10.13
C ASP A 30 2.22 -8.72 9.59
N VAL A 31 1.94 -7.92 8.57
CA VAL A 31 2.94 -7.12 7.84
C VAL A 31 3.77 -6.22 8.76
N HIS A 32 3.18 -5.65 9.82
CA HIS A 32 3.93 -4.77 10.72
C HIS A 32 4.86 -5.55 11.64
N SER A 33 4.47 -6.73 12.11
CA SER A 33 5.31 -7.62 12.91
C SER A 33 6.46 -8.20 12.08
N VAL A 34 6.22 -8.52 10.80
CA VAL A 34 7.28 -8.97 9.88
C VAL A 34 8.23 -7.82 9.55
N ASN A 35 7.73 -6.63 9.29
CA ASN A 35 8.54 -5.44 9.05
C ASN A 35 9.35 -5.04 10.28
N GLN A 36 8.81 -5.22 11.49
CA GLN A 36 9.54 -5.02 12.75
C GLN A 36 10.80 -5.88 12.80
N ARG A 37 10.65 -7.18 12.52
CA ARG A 37 11.79 -8.12 12.51
C ARG A 37 12.79 -7.82 11.38
N ALA A 38 12.28 -7.57 10.17
CA ALA A 38 13.11 -7.26 9.01
C ALA A 38 13.94 -5.97 9.19
N ALA A 39 13.36 -4.99 9.85
CA ALA A 39 14.01 -3.72 10.14
C ALA A 39 14.81 -3.74 11.45
N GLY A 40 14.71 -4.79 12.28
CA GLY A 40 15.37 -4.87 13.59
C GLY A 40 14.82 -3.85 14.60
N LEU A 41 13.52 -3.52 14.52
CA LEU A 41 12.90 -2.52 15.40
C LEU A 41 12.40 -3.14 16.70
N SER A 42 12.43 -2.37 17.79
CA SER A 42 12.08 -2.84 19.13
C SER A 42 10.57 -3.07 19.30
N THR A 43 9.73 -2.30 18.60
CA THR A 43 8.28 -2.37 18.73
C THR A 43 7.57 -2.43 17.39
N ARG A 44 6.37 -3.03 17.38
CA ARG A 44 5.48 -3.07 16.21
C ARG A 44 5.01 -1.67 15.80
N ASP A 45 4.80 -0.76 16.74
CA ASP A 45 4.38 0.62 16.47
C ASP A 45 5.50 1.43 15.81
N ALA A 46 6.76 1.22 16.23
CA ALA A 46 7.91 1.80 15.53
C ALA A 46 8.00 1.28 14.09
N ALA A 47 7.72 -0.01 13.85
CA ALA A 47 7.68 -0.59 12.51
C ALA A 47 6.56 0.00 11.65
N LYS A 48 5.37 0.19 12.22
CA LYS A 48 4.25 0.85 11.55
C LYS A 48 4.60 2.28 11.15
N THR A 49 5.16 3.05 12.08
CA THR A 49 5.61 4.43 11.83
C THR A 49 6.72 4.48 10.77
N PHE A 50 7.70 3.56 10.86
CA PHE A 50 8.78 3.44 9.89
C PHE A 50 8.26 3.16 8.49
N ILE A 51 7.40 2.13 8.30
CA ILE A 51 6.96 1.72 6.97
C ILE A 51 6.15 2.82 6.28
N TYR A 52 5.27 3.51 7.03
CA TYR A 52 4.54 4.65 6.47
C TYR A 52 5.49 5.79 6.09
N ALA A 53 6.38 6.21 6.98
CA ALA A 53 7.35 7.25 6.67
C ALA A 53 8.20 6.87 5.44
N PHE A 54 8.64 5.62 5.36
CA PHE A 54 9.41 5.08 4.24
C PHE A 54 8.64 5.14 2.93
N LEU A 55 7.41 4.63 2.89
CA LEU A 55 6.55 4.61 1.69
C LEU A 55 6.17 6.04 1.24
N TYR A 56 6.04 6.97 2.18
CA TYR A 56 5.81 8.39 1.89
C TYR A 56 7.09 9.16 1.52
N GLY A 57 8.22 8.47 1.35
CA GLY A 57 9.46 9.07 0.84
C GLY A 57 10.23 9.89 1.87
N ALA A 58 10.08 9.59 3.15
CA ALA A 58 10.85 10.28 4.19
C ALA A 58 12.36 10.11 4.00
N GLY A 59 13.09 11.21 4.16
CA GLY A 59 14.56 11.22 4.13
C GLY A 59 15.18 10.49 5.31
N ASP A 60 16.48 10.20 5.21
CA ASP A 60 17.21 9.39 6.21
C ASP A 60 17.19 10.00 7.60
N ALA A 61 17.24 11.34 7.71
CA ALA A 61 17.16 12.04 9.00
C ALA A 61 15.81 11.79 9.70
N LYS A 62 14.70 11.86 8.95
CA LYS A 62 13.35 11.57 9.49
C LYS A 62 13.20 10.12 9.89
N ILE A 63 13.69 9.20 9.07
CA ILE A 63 13.68 7.76 9.41
C ILE A 63 14.54 7.48 10.63
N GLY A 64 15.74 8.09 10.73
CA GLY A 64 16.60 7.98 11.90
C GLY A 64 15.93 8.44 13.19
N SER A 65 15.17 9.53 13.15
CA SER A 65 14.47 10.05 14.34
C SER A 65 13.40 9.09 14.89
N ILE A 66 12.83 8.21 14.07
CA ILE A 66 11.84 7.20 14.50
C ILE A 66 12.47 6.19 15.49
N VAL A 67 13.77 5.93 15.33
CA VAL A 67 14.52 5.01 16.20
C VAL A 67 15.43 5.75 17.22
N GLY A 68 15.19 7.05 17.42
CA GLY A 68 16.02 7.86 18.32
C GLY A 68 17.46 8.03 17.86
N GLY A 69 17.73 7.86 16.56
CA GLY A 69 19.06 7.85 15.96
C GLY A 69 19.29 8.99 14.96
N SER A 70 20.48 8.99 14.37
CA SER A 70 20.93 9.96 13.36
C SER A 70 20.46 9.60 11.94
N SER A 71 20.73 10.47 10.97
CA SER A 71 20.56 10.19 9.53
C SER A 71 21.30 8.93 9.08
N LYS A 72 22.48 8.65 9.67
CA LYS A 72 23.22 7.40 9.40
C LYS A 72 22.43 6.17 9.87
N ALA A 73 21.80 6.24 11.04
CA ALA A 73 20.93 5.17 11.53
C ALA A 73 19.70 4.96 10.62
N GLY A 74 19.10 6.06 10.15
CA GLY A 74 17.98 5.99 9.20
C GLY A 74 18.36 5.34 7.87
N LYS A 75 19.52 5.68 7.33
CA LYS A 75 20.05 5.03 6.12
C LYS A 75 20.29 3.54 6.34
N ALA A 76 20.92 3.16 7.45
CA ALA A 76 21.17 1.75 7.78
C ALA A 76 19.87 0.95 7.94
N LEU A 77 18.85 1.55 8.56
CA LEU A 77 17.52 0.95 8.72
C LEU A 77 16.84 0.69 7.36
N LYS A 78 16.85 1.67 6.46
CA LYS A 78 16.35 1.52 5.08
C LYS A 78 17.05 0.39 4.35
N GLU A 79 18.37 0.35 4.39
CA GLU A 79 19.16 -0.69 3.71
C GLU A 79 18.89 -2.07 4.29
N SER A 80 18.81 -2.22 5.60
CA SER A 80 18.43 -3.46 6.26
C SER A 80 17.07 -3.95 5.78
N PHE A 81 16.06 -3.09 5.82
CA PHE A 81 14.71 -3.40 5.37
C PHE A 81 14.67 -3.81 3.89
N LEU A 82 15.30 -3.04 3.00
CA LEU A 82 15.33 -3.33 1.57
C LEU A 82 16.12 -4.58 1.22
N SER A 83 17.07 -5.01 2.05
CA SER A 83 17.77 -6.29 1.86
C SER A 83 16.84 -7.50 2.09
N GLN A 84 15.81 -7.34 2.91
CA GLN A 84 14.81 -8.37 3.19
C GLN A 84 13.59 -8.31 2.25
N THR A 85 13.45 -7.21 1.49
CA THR A 85 12.34 -6.97 0.57
C THR A 85 12.84 -6.65 -0.84
N PRO A 86 13.44 -7.64 -1.56
CA PRO A 86 14.09 -7.40 -2.84
C PRO A 86 13.14 -6.92 -3.94
N ALA A 87 11.88 -7.36 -3.95
CA ALA A 87 10.87 -6.85 -4.90
C ALA A 87 10.60 -5.37 -4.71
N LEU A 88 10.47 -4.93 -3.44
CA LEU A 88 10.25 -3.51 -3.13
C LEU A 88 11.46 -2.66 -3.55
N ARG A 89 12.69 -3.16 -3.36
CA ARG A 89 13.91 -2.50 -3.85
C ARG A 89 13.86 -2.33 -5.37
N ARG A 90 13.51 -3.40 -6.11
CA ARG A 90 13.37 -3.34 -7.57
C ARG A 90 12.29 -2.34 -8.00
N LEU A 91 11.13 -2.37 -7.34
CA LEU A 91 10.04 -1.44 -7.61
C LEU A 91 10.48 0.01 -7.44
N ILE A 92 11.12 0.35 -6.32
CA ILE A 92 11.62 1.70 -6.04
C ILE A 92 12.59 2.17 -7.14
N THR A 93 13.55 1.33 -7.50
CA THR A 93 14.54 1.67 -8.53
C THR A 93 13.87 1.88 -9.89
N THR A 94 12.94 1.01 -10.27
CA THR A 94 12.22 1.12 -11.54
C THR A 94 11.34 2.36 -11.58
N VAL A 95 10.59 2.62 -10.52
CA VAL A 95 9.69 3.77 -10.44
C VAL A 95 10.47 5.08 -10.44
N ALA A 96 11.62 5.15 -9.74
CA ALA A 96 12.48 6.33 -9.78
C ALA A 96 13.02 6.60 -11.19
N ALA A 97 13.48 5.57 -11.90
CA ALA A 97 13.95 5.71 -13.28
C ALA A 97 12.86 6.20 -14.23
N ILE A 98 11.63 5.70 -14.11
CA ILE A 98 10.49 6.15 -14.92
C ILE A 98 10.11 7.59 -14.55
N ALA A 99 10.13 7.93 -13.28
CA ALA A 99 9.77 9.24 -12.75
C ALA A 99 10.68 10.38 -13.22
N ALA A 100 11.89 10.09 -13.69
CA ALA A 100 12.79 11.06 -14.31
C ALA A 100 12.14 11.78 -15.52
N ALA A 101 11.14 11.14 -16.17
CA ALA A 101 10.32 11.77 -17.22
C ALA A 101 9.15 12.62 -16.67
N GLY A 102 9.07 12.87 -15.35
CA GLY A 102 8.05 13.69 -14.70
C GLY A 102 6.73 12.99 -14.44
N SER A 103 6.59 11.70 -14.73
CA SER A 103 5.37 10.93 -14.50
C SER A 103 5.62 9.44 -14.37
N VAL A 104 4.70 8.74 -13.69
CA VAL A 104 4.67 7.27 -13.63
C VAL A 104 3.34 6.75 -14.16
N PRO A 105 3.29 5.53 -14.75
CA PRO A 105 2.04 4.93 -15.19
C PRO A 105 1.23 4.43 -13.98
N GLY A 106 -0.06 4.77 -13.92
CA GLY A 106 -1.01 4.18 -12.99
C GLY A 106 -1.39 2.75 -13.38
N LEU A 107 -2.13 2.05 -12.52
CA LEU A 107 -2.59 0.68 -12.77
C LEU A 107 -3.46 0.55 -14.02
N ASP A 108 -4.21 1.58 -14.36
CA ASP A 108 -5.08 1.67 -15.54
C ASP A 108 -4.40 2.35 -16.75
N GLY A 109 -3.09 2.55 -16.71
CA GLY A 109 -2.29 3.16 -17.77
C GLY A 109 -2.32 4.69 -17.80
N ARG A 110 -3.08 5.37 -16.94
CA ARG A 110 -3.06 6.85 -16.87
C ARG A 110 -1.69 7.36 -16.43
N ARG A 111 -1.36 8.58 -16.88
CA ARG A 111 -0.17 9.27 -16.41
C ARG A 111 -0.43 9.90 -15.04
N ILE A 112 0.36 9.52 -14.05
CA ILE A 112 0.39 10.14 -12.73
C ILE A 112 1.59 11.07 -12.70
N LEU A 113 1.35 12.39 -12.62
CA LEU A 113 2.42 13.37 -12.52
C LEU A 113 3.11 13.24 -11.17
N VAL A 114 4.44 13.29 -11.18
CA VAL A 114 5.25 13.24 -9.96
C VAL A 114 6.07 14.53 -9.80
N ARG A 115 6.13 15.03 -8.57
CA ARG A 115 6.85 16.28 -8.26
C ARG A 115 8.36 16.07 -8.11
N SER A 116 8.76 14.85 -7.77
CA SER A 116 10.16 14.46 -7.62
C SER A 116 10.28 12.93 -7.64
N GLU A 117 11.47 12.42 -7.95
CA GLU A 117 11.77 10.98 -7.90
C GLU A 117 11.48 10.36 -6.53
N HIS A 118 11.75 11.12 -5.44
CA HIS A 118 11.47 10.66 -4.08
C HIS A 118 9.98 10.49 -3.77
N ALA A 119 9.11 11.25 -4.44
CA ALA A 119 7.67 11.16 -4.28
C ALA A 119 7.03 10.11 -5.21
N ALA A 120 7.79 9.53 -6.13
CA ALA A 120 7.27 8.69 -7.20
C ALA A 120 6.60 7.42 -6.68
N LEU A 121 7.23 6.71 -5.73
CA LEU A 121 6.64 5.52 -5.12
C LEU A 121 5.34 5.85 -4.41
N ASN A 122 5.31 6.92 -3.61
CA ASN A 122 4.09 7.35 -2.93
C ASN A 122 2.98 7.71 -3.92
N SER A 123 3.32 8.48 -4.99
CA SER A 123 2.36 8.84 -6.03
C SER A 123 1.78 7.61 -6.73
N LEU A 124 2.60 6.59 -7.00
CA LEU A 124 2.17 5.33 -7.58
C LEU A 124 1.21 4.57 -6.65
N LEU A 125 1.57 4.42 -5.38
CA LEU A 125 0.77 3.67 -4.40
C LEU A 125 -0.56 4.37 -4.10
N GLN A 126 -0.54 5.68 -3.88
CA GLN A 126 -1.76 6.48 -3.67
C GLN A 126 -2.65 6.49 -4.92
N GLY A 127 -2.03 6.59 -6.09
CA GLY A 127 -2.75 6.48 -7.38
C GLY A 127 -3.40 5.12 -7.56
N ALA A 128 -2.72 4.03 -7.20
CA ALA A 128 -3.25 2.68 -7.26
C ALA A 128 -4.49 2.53 -6.35
N GLY A 129 -4.41 2.96 -5.09
CA GLY A 129 -5.54 2.95 -4.17
C GLY A 129 -6.73 3.75 -4.70
N ALA A 130 -6.48 4.96 -5.23
CA ALA A 130 -7.54 5.79 -5.79
C ALA A 130 -8.21 5.15 -7.04
N ILE A 131 -7.46 4.42 -7.86
CA ILE A 131 -8.00 3.72 -9.03
C ILE A 131 -8.91 2.58 -8.57
N VAL A 132 -8.45 1.74 -7.63
CA VAL A 132 -9.23 0.63 -7.06
C VAL A 132 -10.52 1.15 -6.42
N MET A 133 -10.44 2.18 -5.56
CA MET A 133 -11.63 2.74 -4.90
C MET A 133 -12.64 3.33 -5.88
N LYS A 134 -12.18 3.99 -6.96
CA LYS A 134 -13.09 4.49 -8.00
C LYS A 134 -13.72 3.37 -8.81
N GLN A 135 -12.99 2.32 -9.11
CA GLN A 135 -13.54 1.14 -9.76
C GLN A 135 -14.59 0.46 -8.87
N ALA A 136 -14.30 0.31 -7.58
CA ALA A 136 -15.24 -0.21 -6.59
C ALA A 136 -16.54 0.62 -6.54
N LEU A 137 -16.43 1.95 -6.55
CA LEU A 137 -17.58 2.83 -6.57
C LEU A 137 -18.45 2.65 -7.82
N VAL A 138 -17.84 2.48 -8.99
CA VAL A 138 -18.56 2.20 -10.26
C VAL A 138 -19.26 0.85 -10.20
N LEU A 139 -18.61 -0.19 -9.68
CA LEU A 139 -19.20 -1.51 -9.49
C LEU A 139 -20.36 -1.49 -8.51
N PHE A 140 -20.21 -0.76 -7.41
CA PHE A 140 -21.28 -0.60 -6.42
C PHE A 140 -22.48 0.17 -6.99
N ASP A 141 -22.26 1.28 -7.71
CA ASP A 141 -23.34 2.00 -8.40
C ASP A 141 -24.11 1.12 -9.38
N ALA A 142 -23.39 0.29 -10.14
CA ALA A 142 -24.02 -0.67 -11.05
C ALA A 142 -24.93 -1.68 -10.32
N LYS A 143 -24.50 -2.19 -9.14
CA LYS A 143 -25.30 -3.10 -8.30
C LYS A 143 -26.53 -2.38 -7.74
N ILE A 144 -26.39 -1.13 -7.28
CA ILE A 144 -27.51 -0.30 -6.79
C ILE A 144 -28.57 -0.12 -7.87
N ARG A 145 -28.17 0.28 -9.06
CA ARG A 145 -29.09 0.50 -10.20
C ARG A 145 -29.78 -0.80 -10.63
N LYS A 146 -29.04 -1.90 -10.74
CA LYS A 146 -29.59 -3.20 -11.11
C LYS A 146 -30.68 -3.66 -10.14
N ASN A 147 -30.45 -3.49 -8.85
CA ASN A 147 -31.35 -3.96 -7.80
C ASN A 147 -32.38 -2.90 -7.37
N LYS A 148 -32.28 -1.67 -7.90
CA LYS A 148 -33.14 -0.53 -7.55
C LYS A 148 -33.12 -0.22 -6.05
N TRP A 149 -31.97 -0.36 -5.40
CA TRP A 149 -31.83 -0.06 -3.98
C TRP A 149 -31.94 1.45 -3.70
N PRO A 150 -32.57 1.88 -2.60
CA PRO A 150 -32.74 3.29 -2.23
C PRO A 150 -31.43 3.81 -1.61
N VAL A 151 -30.39 3.95 -2.41
CA VAL A 151 -29.05 4.43 -2.00
C VAL A 151 -28.82 5.81 -2.58
N ARG A 152 -28.33 6.72 -1.74
CA ARG A 152 -27.84 8.04 -2.14
C ARG A 152 -26.40 8.23 -1.70
N PHE A 153 -25.48 8.43 -2.66
CA PHE A 153 -24.10 8.77 -2.36
C PHE A 153 -24.02 10.15 -1.69
N VAL A 154 -23.23 10.26 -0.63
CA VAL A 154 -23.04 11.47 0.17
C VAL A 154 -21.65 12.07 -0.05
N ALA A 155 -20.61 11.26 0.06
CA ALA A 155 -19.24 11.72 -0.06
C ALA A 155 -18.31 10.62 -0.64
N ASN A 156 -17.23 11.08 -1.26
CA ASN A 156 -16.09 10.25 -1.62
C ASN A 156 -14.85 10.98 -1.10
N VAL A 157 -14.25 10.47 -0.04
CA VAL A 157 -13.15 11.12 0.69
C VAL A 157 -11.98 10.16 0.80
N HIS A 158 -10.86 10.48 0.12
CA HIS A 158 -9.64 9.66 0.08
C HIS A 158 -9.89 8.21 -0.39
N ASP A 159 -9.88 7.28 0.54
CA ASP A 159 -10.00 5.82 0.36
C ASP A 159 -11.35 5.26 0.86
N GLU A 160 -12.33 6.15 1.07
CA GLU A 160 -13.69 5.77 1.45
C GLU A 160 -14.74 6.45 0.58
N PHE A 161 -15.88 5.80 0.39
CA PHE A 161 -17.10 6.41 -0.12
C PHE A 161 -18.24 6.20 0.88
N GLN A 162 -19.05 7.23 1.05
CA GLN A 162 -20.14 7.27 2.02
C GLN A 162 -21.47 7.36 1.28
N TRP A 163 -22.46 6.64 1.79
CA TRP A 163 -23.83 6.66 1.29
C TRP A 163 -24.84 6.59 2.42
N GLU A 164 -26.03 7.02 2.14
CA GLU A 164 -27.19 6.81 3.00
C GLU A 164 -28.17 5.85 2.32
N THR A 165 -28.88 5.08 3.13
CA THR A 165 -29.96 4.19 2.71
C THR A 165 -30.93 3.99 3.87
N THR A 166 -32.07 3.35 3.63
CA THR A 166 -32.98 2.97 4.72
C THR A 166 -32.39 1.79 5.52
N GLU A 167 -32.74 1.70 6.79
CA GLU A 167 -32.24 0.68 7.71
C GLU A 167 -32.41 -0.75 7.16
N SER A 168 -33.55 -1.02 6.53
CA SER A 168 -33.84 -2.32 5.90
C SER A 168 -32.87 -2.73 4.78
N TYR A 169 -32.16 -1.78 4.17
CA TYR A 169 -31.18 -2.01 3.12
C TYR A 169 -29.73 -1.86 3.60
N ALA A 170 -29.50 -1.47 4.86
CA ALA A 170 -28.14 -1.17 5.35
C ALA A 170 -27.19 -2.36 5.21
N THR A 171 -27.61 -3.54 5.64
CA THR A 171 -26.77 -4.77 5.57
C THR A 171 -26.43 -5.14 4.14
N ILE A 172 -27.45 -5.31 3.28
CA ILE A 172 -27.23 -5.78 1.91
C ILE A 172 -26.41 -4.79 1.08
N THR A 173 -26.59 -3.49 1.27
CA THR A 173 -25.79 -2.48 0.57
C THR A 173 -24.36 -2.42 1.12
N GLY A 174 -24.17 -2.63 2.43
CA GLY A 174 -22.84 -2.73 3.05
C GLY A 174 -22.05 -3.92 2.49
N GLU A 175 -22.65 -5.11 2.44
CA GLU A 175 -22.05 -6.31 1.85
C GLU A 175 -21.71 -6.10 0.37
N ALA A 176 -22.63 -5.50 -0.39
CA ALA A 176 -22.39 -5.20 -1.81
C ALA A 176 -21.26 -4.19 -2.04
N ALA A 177 -21.09 -3.21 -1.14
CA ALA A 177 -19.98 -2.27 -1.19
C ALA A 177 -18.64 -2.98 -0.93
N VAL A 178 -18.56 -3.81 0.12
CA VAL A 178 -17.37 -4.63 0.41
C VAL A 178 -17.03 -5.53 -0.77
N GLN A 179 -18.02 -6.24 -1.32
CA GLN A 179 -17.81 -7.10 -2.48
C GLN A 179 -17.32 -6.30 -3.70
N SER A 180 -17.78 -5.08 -3.88
CA SER A 180 -17.33 -4.22 -4.99
C SER A 180 -15.85 -3.78 -4.84
N ILE A 181 -15.35 -3.65 -3.62
CA ILE A 181 -13.92 -3.40 -3.37
C ILE A 181 -13.09 -4.65 -3.71
N VAL A 182 -13.61 -5.85 -3.40
CA VAL A 182 -12.92 -7.11 -3.69
C VAL A 182 -12.86 -7.38 -5.21
N GLU A 183 -13.89 -6.97 -5.95
CA GLU A 183 -13.99 -7.14 -7.40
C GLU A 183 -13.19 -6.10 -8.20
N ALA A 184 -12.82 -4.99 -7.57
CA ALA A 184 -12.12 -3.88 -8.23
C ALA A 184 -10.64 -4.16 -8.44
#